data_12d9247193250a6e4aeddb7e9cd80bf0
#
_entry.id   12d9247193250a6e4aeddb7e9cd80bf0
#
_cell.length_a   1.000
_cell.length_b   1.000
_cell.length_c   1.000
_cell.angle_alpha   90.00
_cell.angle_beta   90.00
_cell.angle_gamma   90.00
#
_symmetry.space_group_name_H-M   'P 1'
#
loop_
_entity.id
_entity.type
_entity.pdbx_description
1 polymer ?
#
loop_
_entity_poly.entity_id
_entity_poly.type
_entity_poly.pdbx_seq_one_letter_code
_entity_poly.pdbx_strand_id
1 'polypeptide(L)'
;AFIIFPSNRGGYCIQPLKKEHSLNYKCSFPESWFGLEGEELKQATGLTSANFCHKGGFIMTVDDVNDAISACKISLENFTETSCIINLGGSSKMDEILKEIPHMENAAIIHCDLPKMPALTFDGNFGEFSMEKSDFKSYIKDYVKGILKYKPDAVYIEGELLIVYPVIRALRKKHIPVYINYQKGVVAI
;
A
#
# COMPACT_ATOMS: atom_id res chain seq x y z
N ALA A 1 11.22 12.69 3.20
CA ALA A 1 9.83 12.21 3.33
C ALA A 1 8.85 13.15 2.61
N PHE A 2 9.17 14.45 2.52
CA PHE A 2 8.35 15.46 1.85
C PHE A 2 9.15 16.23 0.80
N ILE A 3 8.43 16.87 -0.13
CA ILE A 3 8.95 17.90 -1.03
C ILE A 3 8.15 19.19 -0.80
N ILE A 4 8.85 20.32 -0.75
CA ILE A 4 8.26 21.65 -0.65
C ILE A 4 8.59 22.40 -1.93
N PHE A 5 7.60 23.02 -2.55
CA PHE A 5 7.77 23.79 -3.79
C PHE A 5 6.81 24.99 -3.83
N PRO A 6 7.15 26.07 -4.57
CA PRO A 6 6.26 27.22 -4.71
C PRO A 6 4.94 26.84 -5.38
N SER A 7 3.85 27.41 -4.88
CA SER A 7 2.52 27.25 -5.47
C SER A 7 2.26 28.32 -6.55
N ASN A 8 1.62 27.96 -7.65
CA ASN A 8 1.21 28.90 -8.69
C ASN A 8 0.15 29.93 -8.21
N ARG A 9 -0.45 29.66 -7.02
CA ARG A 9 -1.47 30.54 -6.40
C ARG A 9 -0.89 31.41 -5.27
N GLY A 10 0.42 31.42 -5.12
CA GLY A 10 1.13 32.00 -3.99
C GLY A 10 1.38 31.01 -2.86
N GLY A 11 2.36 31.32 -2.01
CA GLY A 11 2.79 30.43 -0.92
C GLY A 11 3.48 29.16 -1.41
N TYR A 12 3.38 28.09 -0.62
CA TYR A 12 4.09 26.83 -0.82
C TYR A 12 3.15 25.64 -0.77
N CYS A 13 3.44 24.64 -1.61
CA CYS A 13 2.86 23.32 -1.56
C CYS A 13 3.82 22.36 -0.86
N ILE A 14 3.26 21.47 -0.05
CA ILE A 14 3.96 20.38 0.62
C ILE A 14 3.36 19.08 0.12
N GLN A 15 4.19 18.16 -0.35
CA GLN A 15 3.75 16.89 -0.88
C GLN A 15 4.54 15.74 -0.25
N PRO A 16 3.85 14.74 0.35
CA PRO A 16 4.50 13.52 0.82
C PRO A 16 5.09 12.72 -0.35
N LEU A 17 6.30 12.20 -0.16
CA LEU A 17 6.95 11.31 -1.12
C LEU A 17 6.53 9.86 -0.85
N LYS A 18 6.26 9.13 -1.91
CA LYS A 18 5.98 7.70 -1.81
C LYS A 18 7.21 6.89 -1.46
N LYS A 19 7.00 5.75 -0.78
CA LYS A 19 8.03 4.71 -0.64
C LYS A 19 8.37 4.15 -2.01
N GLU A 20 9.59 3.67 -2.14
CA GLU A 20 10.04 3.01 -3.37
C GLU A 20 9.24 1.72 -3.58
N HIS A 21 8.73 1.53 -4.79
CA HIS A 21 7.92 0.37 -5.17
C HIS A 21 6.65 0.13 -4.30
N SER A 22 6.10 1.18 -3.66
CA SER A 22 4.90 1.10 -2.82
C SER A 22 3.86 2.16 -3.19
N LEU A 23 2.61 1.91 -2.82
CA LEU A 23 1.53 2.90 -2.90
C LEU A 23 1.52 3.84 -1.69
N ASN A 24 2.22 3.47 -0.62
CA ASN A 24 2.27 4.21 0.62
C ASN A 24 3.29 5.36 0.57
N TYR A 25 3.10 6.35 1.43
CA TYR A 25 4.05 7.45 1.60
C TYR A 25 5.17 7.08 2.57
N LYS A 26 6.36 7.67 2.40
CA LYS A 26 7.47 7.59 3.36
C LYS A 26 7.12 8.22 4.72
N CYS A 27 6.24 9.20 4.68
CA CYS A 27 5.62 9.85 5.82
C CYS A 27 4.33 10.49 5.30
N SER A 28 3.27 10.51 6.08
CA SER A 28 2.02 11.21 5.75
C SER A 28 1.82 12.40 6.68
N PHE A 29 0.95 13.33 6.30
CA PHE A 29 0.41 14.29 7.26
C PHE A 29 -0.42 13.54 8.31
N PRO A 30 -0.57 14.10 9.53
CA PRO A 30 -1.52 13.61 10.51
C PRO A 30 -2.94 13.53 9.93
N GLU A 31 -3.65 12.43 10.16
CA GLU A 31 -5.00 12.24 9.63
C GLU A 31 -5.98 13.31 10.12
N SER A 32 -5.73 13.88 11.30
CA SER A 32 -6.50 15.00 11.85
C SER A 32 -6.47 16.28 11.00
N TRP A 33 -5.54 16.37 10.05
CA TRP A 33 -5.46 17.51 9.13
C TRP A 33 -6.21 17.29 7.81
N PHE A 34 -6.60 16.06 7.53
CA PHE A 34 -7.18 15.69 6.24
C PHE A 34 -8.53 16.37 6.00
N GLY A 35 -8.64 17.07 4.88
CA GLY A 35 -9.85 17.77 4.46
C GLY A 35 -10.11 19.10 5.16
N LEU A 36 -9.21 19.53 6.07
CA LEU A 36 -9.33 20.82 6.73
C LEU A 36 -8.78 21.95 5.88
N GLU A 37 -9.34 23.16 6.08
CA GLU A 37 -8.92 24.38 5.41
C GLU A 37 -9.08 25.61 6.32
N GLY A 38 -8.38 26.69 5.99
CA GLY A 38 -8.46 27.97 6.69
C GLY A 38 -8.23 27.86 8.19
N GLU A 39 -9.10 28.47 9.00
CA GLU A 39 -8.95 28.56 10.45
C GLU A 39 -8.97 27.18 11.16
N GLU A 40 -9.76 26.24 10.65
CA GLU A 40 -9.81 24.88 11.21
C GLU A 40 -8.45 24.17 11.06
N LEU A 41 -7.80 24.32 9.90
CA LEU A 41 -6.49 23.75 9.67
C LEU A 41 -5.41 24.44 10.52
N LYS A 42 -5.47 25.77 10.66
CA LYS A 42 -4.56 26.52 11.51
C LYS A 42 -4.65 26.06 12.97
N GLN A 43 -5.86 25.87 13.47
CA GLN A 43 -6.08 25.35 14.84
C GLN A 43 -5.55 23.92 15.02
N ALA A 44 -5.80 23.06 14.04
CA ALA A 44 -5.36 21.66 14.09
C ALA A 44 -3.84 21.50 13.97
N THR A 45 -3.18 22.38 13.21
CA THR A 45 -1.74 22.32 12.95
C THR A 45 -0.90 23.17 13.89
N GLY A 46 -1.48 24.25 14.46
CA GLY A 46 -0.77 25.32 15.14
C GLY A 46 0.04 26.25 14.19
N LEU A 47 -0.17 26.14 12.87
CA LEU A 47 0.53 26.90 11.85
C LEU A 47 -0.33 28.10 11.41
N THR A 48 0.23 29.29 11.47
CA THR A 48 -0.52 30.53 11.22
C THR A 48 -0.86 30.76 9.75
N SER A 49 -0.09 30.19 8.84
CA SER A 49 -0.24 30.35 7.39
C SER A 49 -0.79 29.10 6.67
N ALA A 50 -1.33 28.14 7.44
CA ALA A 50 -1.91 26.93 6.85
C ALA A 50 -3.22 27.24 6.14
N ASN A 51 -3.33 26.86 4.85
CA ASN A 51 -4.48 27.20 4.02
C ASN A 51 -5.37 26.00 3.74
N PHE A 52 -4.79 24.86 3.36
CA PHE A 52 -5.54 23.71 2.89
C PHE A 52 -4.74 22.41 3.06
N CYS A 53 -5.41 21.34 3.48
CA CYS A 53 -4.90 19.98 3.44
C CYS A 53 -5.91 19.08 2.73
N HIS A 54 -5.47 18.43 1.65
CA HIS A 54 -6.37 17.58 0.87
C HIS A 54 -6.85 16.39 1.71
N LYS A 55 -8.13 16.01 1.57
CA LYS A 55 -8.75 14.88 2.28
C LYS A 55 -8.05 13.52 2.10
N GLY A 56 -7.26 13.36 1.07
CA GLY A 56 -6.42 12.18 0.83
C GLY A 56 -4.98 12.34 1.31
N GLY A 57 -4.61 13.43 2.00
CA GLY A 57 -3.30 13.65 2.60
C GLY A 57 -2.12 13.73 1.61
N PHE A 58 -2.38 13.95 0.31
CA PHE A 58 -1.31 13.96 -0.69
C PHE A 58 -0.73 15.34 -1.01
N ILE A 59 -1.36 16.40 -0.53
CA ILE A 59 -0.89 17.79 -0.69
C ILE A 59 -1.46 18.67 0.43
N MET A 60 -0.63 19.59 0.92
CA MET A 60 -0.99 20.67 1.83
C MET A 60 -0.43 21.97 1.30
N THR A 61 -1.08 23.11 1.59
CA THR A 61 -0.63 24.44 1.20
C THR A 61 -0.53 25.36 2.40
N VAL A 62 0.50 26.22 2.39
CA VAL A 62 0.77 27.26 3.39
C VAL A 62 1.31 28.50 2.69
N ASP A 63 1.23 29.67 3.32
CA ASP A 63 1.78 30.90 2.73
C ASP A 63 3.26 31.13 3.07
N ASP A 64 3.72 30.63 4.21
CA ASP A 64 5.09 30.81 4.71
C ASP A 64 5.92 29.53 4.61
N VAL A 65 7.19 29.65 4.18
CA VAL A 65 8.09 28.50 4.03
C VAL A 65 8.48 27.89 5.37
N ASN A 66 8.55 28.69 6.46
CA ASN A 66 8.87 28.16 7.78
C ASN A 66 7.71 27.31 8.31
N ASP A 67 6.46 27.68 8.02
CA ASP A 67 5.29 26.88 8.31
C ASP A 67 5.28 25.58 7.47
N ALA A 68 5.74 25.64 6.21
CA ALA A 68 5.92 24.43 5.41
C ALA A 68 6.94 23.45 6.02
N ILE A 69 8.07 23.98 6.52
CA ILE A 69 9.09 23.17 7.20
C ILE A 69 8.55 22.64 8.53
N SER A 70 7.80 23.44 9.28
CA SER A 70 7.19 23.05 10.55
C SER A 70 6.14 21.97 10.36
N ALA A 71 5.29 22.05 9.31
CA ALA A 71 4.35 21.00 8.94
C ALA A 71 5.05 19.66 8.67
N CYS A 72 6.18 19.69 7.97
CA CYS A 72 6.99 18.49 7.74
C CYS A 72 7.54 17.89 9.04
N LYS A 73 8.05 18.73 9.96
CA LYS A 73 8.59 18.29 11.26
C LYS A 73 7.50 17.66 12.13
N ILE A 74 6.37 18.35 12.30
CA ILE A 74 5.22 17.84 13.04
C ILE A 74 4.75 16.50 12.46
N SER A 75 4.69 16.40 11.13
CA SER A 75 4.31 15.16 10.47
C SER A 75 5.29 14.03 10.75
N LEU A 76 6.59 14.28 10.72
CA LEU A 76 7.63 13.30 11.02
C LEU A 76 7.59 12.83 12.49
N GLU A 77 7.35 13.76 13.44
CA GLU A 77 7.27 13.46 14.86
C GLU A 77 6.03 12.62 15.23
N ASN A 78 4.94 12.81 14.50
CA ASN A 78 3.68 12.09 14.71
C ASN A 78 3.52 10.85 13.81
N PHE A 79 4.47 10.59 12.92
CA PHE A 79 4.39 9.47 12.00
C PHE A 79 4.90 8.19 12.66
N THR A 80 3.97 7.30 12.98
CA THR A 80 4.31 5.91 13.34
C THR A 80 4.29 5.08 12.06
N GLU A 81 5.46 4.63 11.63
CA GLU A 81 5.57 3.75 10.46
C GLU A 81 4.97 2.39 10.81
N THR A 82 3.73 2.17 10.38
CA THR A 82 3.12 0.85 10.44
C THR A 82 3.17 0.26 9.03
N SER A 83 4.17 -0.57 8.78
CA SER A 83 4.20 -1.38 7.56
C SER A 83 3.05 -2.38 7.58
N CYS A 84 2.49 -2.67 6.42
CA CYS A 84 1.39 -3.62 6.26
C CYS A 84 1.81 -4.71 5.28
N ILE A 85 1.72 -5.96 5.72
CA ILE A 85 1.91 -7.13 4.87
C ILE A 85 0.62 -7.94 4.77
N ILE A 86 0.29 -8.34 3.55
CA ILE A 86 -0.82 -9.27 3.34
C ILE A 86 -0.27 -10.69 3.26
N ASN A 87 -0.83 -11.57 4.09
CA ASN A 87 -0.57 -13.01 4.08
C ASN A 87 -1.65 -13.69 3.23
N LEU A 88 -1.28 -14.17 2.04
CA LEU A 88 -2.12 -14.93 1.13
C LEU A 88 -1.81 -16.42 1.23
N GLY A 89 -2.83 -17.23 1.51
CA GLY A 89 -2.68 -18.69 1.65
C GLY A 89 -2.58 -19.17 3.09
N GLY A 90 -2.66 -18.26 4.07
CA GLY A 90 -2.91 -18.61 5.47
C GLY A 90 -1.72 -19.20 6.23
N SER A 91 -0.47 -18.86 5.87
CA SER A 91 0.68 -19.29 6.65
C SER A 91 0.55 -18.88 8.11
N SER A 92 0.69 -19.84 9.03
CA SER A 92 0.66 -19.61 10.48
C SER A 92 2.00 -19.15 11.05
N LYS A 93 3.06 -19.11 10.21
CA LYS A 93 4.43 -18.77 10.63
C LYS A 93 4.82 -17.34 10.29
N MET A 94 3.86 -16.43 10.23
CA MET A 94 4.13 -15.05 9.81
C MET A 94 5.14 -14.32 10.70
N ASP A 95 5.18 -14.61 12.00
CA ASP A 95 6.16 -13.98 12.92
C ASP A 95 7.62 -14.39 12.60
N GLU A 96 7.83 -15.59 12.07
CA GLU A 96 9.13 -16.05 11.60
C GLU A 96 9.45 -15.42 10.24
N ILE A 97 8.47 -15.41 9.34
CA ILE A 97 8.56 -14.87 7.99
C ILE A 97 8.89 -13.37 8.01
N LEU A 98 8.24 -12.59 8.89
CA LEU A 98 8.48 -11.15 9.01
C LEU A 98 9.93 -10.81 9.36
N LYS A 99 10.62 -11.65 10.14
CA LYS A 99 12.04 -11.46 10.50
C LYS A 99 12.97 -11.60 9.30
N GLU A 100 12.54 -12.33 8.27
CA GLU A 100 13.33 -12.56 7.05
C GLU A 100 13.04 -11.48 5.97
N ILE A 101 11.97 -10.68 6.13
CA ILE A 101 11.62 -9.62 5.18
C ILE A 101 12.15 -8.28 5.69
N PRO A 102 13.04 -7.60 4.94
CA PRO A 102 13.62 -6.33 5.37
C PRO A 102 12.56 -5.29 5.74
N HIS A 103 12.72 -4.67 6.90
CA HIS A 103 11.86 -3.59 7.41
C HIS A 103 10.40 -3.98 7.69
N MET A 104 10.11 -5.29 7.87
CA MET A 104 8.78 -5.80 8.13
C MET A 104 8.62 -6.43 9.54
N GLU A 105 9.62 -6.32 10.42
CA GLU A 105 9.66 -6.98 11.73
C GLU A 105 8.44 -6.64 12.62
N ASN A 106 7.87 -5.44 12.45
CA ASN A 106 6.71 -4.95 13.18
C ASN A 106 5.51 -4.64 12.26
N ALA A 107 5.45 -5.25 11.09
CA ALA A 107 4.38 -4.99 10.14
C ALA A 107 3.03 -5.52 10.65
N ALA A 108 1.97 -4.77 10.41
CA ALA A 108 0.61 -5.26 10.61
C ALA A 108 0.33 -6.36 9.57
N ILE A 109 -0.14 -7.52 10.03
CA ILE A 109 -0.46 -8.66 9.17
C ILE A 109 -1.95 -8.65 8.86
N ILE A 110 -2.31 -8.65 7.58
CA ILE A 110 -3.68 -8.85 7.11
C ILE A 110 -3.75 -10.22 6.44
N HIS A 111 -4.56 -11.10 7.00
CA HIS A 111 -4.79 -12.42 6.42
C HIS A 111 -5.89 -12.34 5.36
N CYS A 112 -5.60 -12.83 4.17
CA CYS A 112 -6.56 -12.96 3.09
C CYS A 112 -6.46 -14.35 2.47
N ASP A 113 -7.60 -14.93 2.15
CA ASP A 113 -7.64 -16.17 1.41
C ASP A 113 -7.17 -15.99 -0.03
N LEU A 114 -6.52 -17.00 -0.59
CA LEU A 114 -6.29 -17.07 -2.02
C LEU A 114 -7.62 -17.10 -2.78
N PRO A 115 -7.66 -16.58 -4.03
CA PRO A 115 -8.85 -16.68 -4.83
C PRO A 115 -9.17 -18.16 -5.06
N LYS A 116 -10.42 -18.56 -4.76
CA LYS A 116 -10.87 -19.94 -5.03
C LYS A 116 -10.89 -20.15 -6.55
N MET A 117 -10.29 -21.24 -7.00
CA MET A 117 -10.50 -21.64 -8.40
C MET A 117 -11.99 -21.82 -8.63
N PRO A 118 -12.56 -21.22 -9.66
CA PRO A 118 -13.90 -21.59 -10.10
C PRO A 118 -13.94 -23.09 -10.33
N ALA A 119 -15.03 -23.74 -9.91
CA ALA A 119 -15.16 -25.18 -10.05
C ALA A 119 -14.91 -25.60 -11.50
N LEU A 120 -13.84 -26.31 -11.73
CA LEU A 120 -13.55 -26.94 -13.01
C LEU A 120 -14.55 -28.09 -13.15
N THR A 121 -15.57 -27.94 -13.97
CA THR A 121 -16.43 -29.05 -14.33
C THR A 121 -15.65 -29.96 -15.28
N PHE A 122 -15.22 -31.10 -14.78
CA PHE A 122 -14.71 -32.20 -15.60
C PHE A 122 -15.92 -32.84 -16.31
N ASP A 123 -16.06 -32.59 -17.59
CA ASP A 123 -16.93 -33.39 -18.45
C ASP A 123 -16.16 -34.60 -18.97
N GLY A 124 -15.92 -35.57 -18.24
CA GLY A 124 -15.44 -36.93 -18.61
C GLY A 124 -14.49 -37.13 -19.81
N ASN A 125 -14.18 -36.12 -20.60
CA ASN A 125 -13.24 -36.09 -21.71
C ASN A 125 -12.02 -35.25 -21.35
N PHE A 126 -10.85 -35.80 -21.54
CA PHE A 126 -9.57 -35.24 -21.21
C PHE A 126 -9.45 -33.74 -21.54
N GLY A 127 -9.52 -32.87 -20.54
CA GLY A 127 -8.64 -31.69 -20.50
C GLY A 127 -9.13 -30.39 -21.12
N GLU A 128 -10.42 -30.09 -21.20
CA GLU A 128 -10.83 -28.69 -21.48
C GLU A 128 -11.21 -27.94 -20.18
N PHE A 129 -10.43 -26.91 -19.87
CA PHE A 129 -10.75 -25.95 -18.81
C PHE A 129 -11.94 -25.11 -19.27
N SER A 130 -13.09 -25.23 -18.61
CA SER A 130 -14.34 -24.55 -19.00
C SER A 130 -14.37 -23.04 -18.73
N MET A 131 -13.27 -22.46 -18.25
CA MET A 131 -13.15 -21.01 -18.10
C MET A 131 -12.34 -20.40 -19.23
N GLU A 132 -12.92 -19.43 -19.93
CA GLU A 132 -12.18 -18.67 -20.93
C GLU A 132 -11.01 -17.90 -20.29
N LYS A 133 -9.90 -17.82 -21.00
CA LYS A 133 -8.68 -17.11 -20.57
C LYS A 133 -8.95 -15.64 -20.21
N SER A 134 -9.91 -14.99 -20.84
CA SER A 134 -10.40 -13.65 -20.56
C SER A 134 -11.01 -13.53 -19.17
N ASP A 135 -11.85 -14.49 -18.78
CA ASP A 135 -12.60 -14.50 -17.53
C ASP A 135 -11.68 -14.76 -16.34
N PHE A 136 -10.77 -15.72 -16.49
CA PHE A 136 -9.74 -15.95 -15.47
C PHE A 136 -8.85 -14.73 -15.26
N LYS A 137 -8.46 -14.05 -16.33
CA LYS A 137 -7.65 -12.81 -16.24
C LYS A 137 -8.42 -11.67 -15.55
N SER A 138 -9.71 -11.53 -15.82
CA SER A 138 -10.58 -10.54 -15.15
C SER A 138 -10.73 -10.88 -13.67
N TYR A 139 -11.00 -12.13 -13.34
CA TYR A 139 -11.10 -12.63 -11.98
C TYR A 139 -9.86 -12.32 -11.13
N ILE A 140 -8.66 -12.65 -11.62
CA ILE A 140 -7.40 -12.33 -10.94
C ILE A 140 -7.20 -10.81 -10.79
N LYS A 141 -7.57 -10.03 -11.79
CA LYS A 141 -7.48 -8.57 -11.75
C LYS A 141 -8.37 -7.98 -10.65
N ASP A 142 -9.60 -8.44 -10.53
CA ASP A 142 -10.56 -7.95 -9.53
C ASP A 142 -10.14 -8.38 -8.11
N TYR A 143 -9.63 -9.61 -7.97
CA TYR A 143 -9.05 -10.09 -6.72
C TYR A 143 -7.89 -9.19 -6.25
N VAL A 144 -6.91 -8.95 -7.12
CA VAL A 144 -5.76 -8.08 -6.80
C VAL A 144 -6.21 -6.66 -6.51
N LYS A 145 -7.23 -6.14 -7.19
CA LYS A 145 -7.82 -4.83 -6.88
C LYS A 145 -8.41 -4.79 -5.46
N GLY A 146 -8.99 -5.90 -4.99
CA GLY A 146 -9.43 -6.06 -3.61
C GLY A 146 -8.29 -5.96 -2.60
N ILE A 147 -7.18 -6.66 -2.86
CA ILE A 147 -5.96 -6.63 -2.04
C ILE A 147 -5.38 -5.21 -1.95
N LEU A 148 -5.32 -4.50 -3.06
CA LEU A 148 -4.74 -3.15 -3.12
C LEU A 148 -5.51 -2.10 -2.31
N LYS A 149 -6.75 -2.38 -1.90
CA LYS A 149 -7.53 -1.50 -0.99
C LYS A 149 -6.87 -1.38 0.39
N TYR A 150 -6.16 -2.41 0.82
CA TYR A 150 -5.43 -2.42 2.09
C TYR A 150 -4.10 -1.66 2.02
N LYS A 151 -3.69 -1.18 0.84
CA LYS A 151 -2.42 -0.47 0.60
C LYS A 151 -1.21 -1.22 1.19
N PRO A 152 -1.00 -2.51 0.86
CA PRO A 152 0.10 -3.27 1.44
C PRO A 152 1.46 -2.73 1.01
N ASP A 153 2.42 -2.76 1.92
CA ASP A 153 3.84 -2.53 1.61
C ASP A 153 4.49 -3.77 1.01
N ALA A 154 3.97 -4.96 1.35
CA ALA A 154 4.39 -6.24 0.81
C ALA A 154 3.26 -7.27 0.81
N VAL A 155 3.43 -8.32 0.04
CA VAL A 155 2.54 -9.50 0.04
C VAL A 155 3.39 -10.75 0.19
N TYR A 156 3.08 -11.56 1.21
CA TYR A 156 3.57 -12.93 1.31
C TYR A 156 2.52 -13.86 0.72
N ILE A 157 2.92 -14.80 -0.12
CA ILE A 157 2.01 -15.70 -0.81
C ILE A 157 2.49 -17.15 -0.76
N GLU A 158 1.58 -18.03 -0.39
CA GLU A 158 1.78 -19.49 -0.35
C GLU A 158 0.55 -20.18 -0.92
N GLY A 159 0.73 -21.21 -1.75
CA GLY A 159 -0.38 -21.96 -2.32
C GLY A 159 -0.08 -22.62 -3.66
N GLU A 160 -1.12 -23.04 -4.35
CA GLU A 160 -1.01 -23.70 -5.64
C GLU A 160 -0.50 -22.79 -6.74
N LEU A 161 0.49 -23.26 -7.50
CA LEU A 161 1.19 -22.49 -8.52
C LEU A 161 0.26 -21.89 -9.59
N LEU A 162 -0.80 -22.61 -9.96
CA LEU A 162 -1.79 -22.17 -10.96
C LEU A 162 -2.49 -20.88 -10.57
N ILE A 163 -2.69 -20.64 -9.26
CA ILE A 163 -3.32 -19.42 -8.73
C ILE A 163 -2.26 -18.40 -8.32
N VAL A 164 -1.22 -18.86 -7.63
CA VAL A 164 -0.17 -18.03 -7.06
C VAL A 164 0.55 -17.24 -8.16
N TYR A 165 0.95 -17.89 -9.26
CA TYR A 165 1.69 -17.24 -10.33
C TYR A 165 0.96 -16.06 -11.02
N PRO A 166 -0.33 -16.19 -11.42
CA PRO A 166 -1.08 -15.06 -11.97
C PRO A 166 -1.24 -13.89 -10.98
N VAL A 167 -1.45 -14.19 -9.69
CA VAL A 167 -1.55 -13.16 -8.63
C VAL A 167 -0.22 -12.42 -8.46
N ILE A 168 0.89 -13.14 -8.35
CA ILE A 168 2.24 -12.57 -8.29
C ILE A 168 2.47 -11.62 -9.47
N ARG A 169 2.22 -12.11 -10.70
CA ARG A 169 2.41 -11.30 -11.91
C ARG A 169 1.57 -10.03 -11.92
N ALA A 170 0.36 -10.08 -11.37
CA ALA A 170 -0.53 -8.91 -11.29
C ALA A 170 -0.07 -7.91 -10.21
N LEU A 171 0.39 -8.39 -9.05
CA LEU A 171 0.95 -7.56 -7.96
C LEU A 171 2.25 -6.86 -8.40
N ARG A 172 3.17 -7.58 -9.03
CA ARG A 172 4.43 -7.01 -9.56
C ARG A 172 4.21 -5.90 -10.57
N LYS A 173 3.19 -5.99 -11.43
CA LYS A 173 2.79 -4.90 -12.34
C LYS A 173 2.30 -3.65 -11.60
N LYS A 174 1.98 -3.77 -10.32
CA LYS A 174 1.61 -2.67 -9.44
C LYS A 174 2.74 -2.25 -8.51
N HIS A 175 3.95 -2.78 -8.76
CA HIS A 175 5.16 -2.51 -7.96
C HIS A 175 5.00 -2.88 -6.47
N ILE A 176 4.20 -3.90 -6.17
CA ILE A 176 4.10 -4.44 -4.82
C ILE A 176 5.13 -5.55 -4.68
N PRO A 177 6.04 -5.48 -3.70
CA PRO A 177 6.96 -6.55 -3.37
C PRO A 177 6.21 -7.82 -3.00
N VAL A 178 6.61 -8.95 -3.58
CA VAL A 178 6.01 -10.25 -3.30
C VAL A 178 7.07 -11.20 -2.78
N TYR A 179 6.75 -11.89 -1.69
CA TYR A 179 7.59 -12.85 -1.02
C TYR A 179 6.95 -14.23 -1.03
N ILE A 180 7.77 -15.24 -1.20
CA ILE A 180 7.36 -16.65 -1.14
C ILE A 180 8.31 -17.41 -0.22
N ASN A 181 7.83 -18.53 0.32
CA ASN A 181 8.73 -19.49 0.96
C ASN A 181 9.39 -20.37 -0.12
N TYR A 182 10.72 -20.43 -0.12
CA TYR A 182 11.46 -21.25 -1.05
C TYR A 182 12.59 -22.00 -0.34
N GLN A 183 12.54 -23.32 -0.36
CA GLN A 183 13.53 -24.26 0.21
C GLN A 183 13.95 -23.99 1.67
N LYS A 184 14.74 -22.95 1.96
CA LYS A 184 15.30 -22.67 3.28
C LYS A 184 15.01 -21.27 3.80
N GLY A 185 14.14 -20.48 3.15
CA GLY A 185 13.85 -19.14 3.60
C GLY A 185 12.86 -18.37 2.72
N VAL A 186 12.62 -17.13 3.08
CA VAL A 186 11.73 -16.22 2.37
C VAL A 186 12.49 -15.49 1.27
N VAL A 187 11.96 -15.51 0.07
CA VAL A 187 12.58 -14.91 -1.11
C VAL A 187 11.66 -13.87 -1.74
N ALA A 188 12.21 -12.69 -2.05
CA ALA A 188 11.54 -11.70 -2.89
C ALA A 188 11.54 -12.14 -4.35
N ILE A 189 10.42 -11.98 -5.05
CA ILE A 189 10.25 -12.36 -6.46
C ILE A 189 9.62 -11.24 -7.27
#